data_fb2512aca5aabc92c828d2366781789f
#
_entry.id   fb2512aca5aabc92c828d2366781789f
#
_cell.length_a   1.000
_cell.length_b   1.000
_cell.length_c   1.000
_cell.angle_alpha   90.00
_cell.angle_beta   90.00
_cell.angle_gamma   90.00
#
_symmetry.space_group_name_H-M   'P 1'
#
loop_
_entity.id
_entity.type
_entity.pdbx_description
1 polymer ?
#
loop_
_entity_poly.entity_id
_entity_poly.type
_entity_poly.pdbx_seq_one_letter_code
_entity_poly.pdbx_strand_id
1 'polypeptide(L)'
;MSKIDNEAINSIKMLALDMIDKAGSGHPGIVLGAAPILYALYKDHLNVIPSKPDWVNRDRFVMSAGHGSALLYSMLYHAGFGIDMEELKQFRSLNSLTPGHPEYKVTPGVDATTGPLGQGVGMAVGMAMAERYLNAIANIEKKNTKLIDYYTYCFCGDGDLMEGISYEALSFASTQNLNKLIILYDANHVSLDSDTDLTFTEDIAIRFEALDFDIFEVKNASDYSEISKAIKQAKKSDRPSIIICHTIIGKDSVLEGTNKVHGKPLSKEDLNNLREIYKITNEPFTVNNKYREHILNTINKRMEPIFKNWEEEYSDIKETNNFGLNSLFNLLERNAFVIDFDDTKFKISDEYSESLRESN
;
A
#
# COMPACT_ATOMS: atom_id res chain seq x y z
N MET A 1 -18.28 6.92 13.21
CA MET A 1 -17.97 7.37 11.83
C MET A 1 -18.80 8.62 11.47
N SER A 2 -18.19 9.69 10.92
CA SER A 2 -18.95 10.86 10.48
C SER A 2 -19.69 10.57 9.17
N LYS A 3 -20.74 11.37 8.88
CA LYS A 3 -21.51 11.21 7.63
C LYS A 3 -20.62 11.39 6.38
N ILE A 4 -19.73 12.39 6.38
CA ILE A 4 -18.88 12.67 5.23
C ILE A 4 -17.84 11.56 5.00
N ASP A 5 -17.32 10.92 6.06
CA ASP A 5 -16.41 9.80 5.93
C ASP A 5 -17.08 8.61 5.23
N ASN A 6 -18.32 8.29 5.66
CA ASN A 6 -19.08 7.21 5.03
C ASN A 6 -19.38 7.50 3.54
N GLU A 7 -19.79 8.74 3.25
CA GLU A 7 -20.04 9.17 1.87
C GLU A 7 -18.76 9.14 1.02
N ALA A 8 -17.60 9.49 1.58
CA ALA A 8 -16.31 9.43 0.90
C ALA A 8 -15.88 7.98 0.61
N ILE A 9 -16.02 7.07 1.58
CA ILE A 9 -15.75 5.64 1.39
C ILE A 9 -16.64 5.08 0.27
N ASN A 10 -17.93 5.42 0.26
CA ASN A 10 -18.87 4.99 -0.76
C ASN A 10 -18.50 5.56 -2.15
N SER A 11 -18.00 6.80 -2.20
CA SER A 11 -17.49 7.42 -3.44
C SER A 11 -16.28 6.66 -3.99
N ILE A 12 -15.35 6.26 -3.10
CA ILE A 12 -14.16 5.47 -3.47
C ILE A 12 -14.60 4.11 -4.03
N LYS A 13 -15.53 3.41 -3.34
CA LYS A 13 -16.08 2.14 -3.79
C LYS A 13 -16.70 2.25 -5.19
N MET A 14 -17.62 3.20 -5.36
CA MET A 14 -18.35 3.34 -6.63
C MET A 14 -17.44 3.71 -7.80
N LEU A 15 -16.47 4.60 -7.61
CA LEU A 15 -15.52 4.94 -8.66
C LEU A 15 -14.69 3.72 -9.08
N ALA A 16 -14.22 2.91 -8.12
CA ALA A 16 -13.49 1.67 -8.43
C ALA A 16 -14.37 0.65 -9.16
N LEU A 17 -15.65 0.54 -8.79
CA LEU A 17 -16.61 -0.33 -9.50
C LEU A 17 -16.90 0.17 -10.91
N ASP A 18 -16.99 1.49 -11.14
CA ASP A 18 -17.14 2.07 -12.48
C ASP A 18 -15.94 1.73 -13.39
N MET A 19 -14.73 1.74 -12.81
CA MET A 19 -13.51 1.33 -13.53
C MET A 19 -13.58 -0.14 -13.94
N ILE A 20 -13.97 -1.03 -13.02
CA ILE A 20 -14.09 -2.47 -13.27
C ILE A 20 -15.18 -2.76 -14.30
N ASP A 21 -16.34 -2.12 -14.18
CA ASP A 21 -17.46 -2.27 -15.11
C ASP A 21 -17.09 -1.84 -16.52
N LYS A 22 -16.45 -0.68 -16.67
CA LYS A 22 -16.00 -0.18 -17.97
C LYS A 22 -14.95 -1.08 -18.60
N ALA A 23 -14.00 -1.59 -17.82
CA ALA A 23 -12.95 -2.49 -18.29
C ALA A 23 -13.50 -3.89 -18.63
N GLY A 24 -14.69 -4.26 -18.14
CA GLY A 24 -15.26 -5.59 -18.27
C GLY A 24 -14.46 -6.68 -17.54
N SER A 25 -13.53 -6.28 -16.67
CA SER A 25 -12.70 -7.18 -15.86
C SER A 25 -12.15 -6.50 -14.63
N GLY A 26 -11.95 -7.25 -13.55
CA GLY A 26 -11.41 -6.75 -12.27
C GLY A 26 -11.99 -7.49 -11.07
N HIS A 27 -11.69 -7.01 -9.88
CA HIS A 27 -12.00 -7.68 -8.62
C HIS A 27 -12.87 -6.79 -7.73
N PRO A 28 -14.21 -6.82 -7.90
CA PRO A 28 -15.10 -5.93 -7.15
C PRO A 28 -15.23 -6.32 -5.67
N GLY A 29 -14.98 -7.58 -5.32
CA GLY A 29 -15.14 -8.08 -3.96
C GLY A 29 -14.24 -7.36 -2.95
N ILE A 30 -12.96 -7.23 -3.27
CA ILE A 30 -11.98 -6.52 -2.43
C ILE A 30 -12.29 -5.01 -2.35
N VAL A 31 -12.82 -4.41 -3.43
CA VAL A 31 -13.24 -3.00 -3.45
C VAL A 31 -14.29 -2.75 -2.38
N LEU A 32 -15.30 -3.60 -2.33
CA LEU A 32 -16.42 -3.43 -1.41
C LEU A 32 -16.05 -3.73 0.05
N GLY A 33 -15.21 -4.74 0.28
CA GLY A 33 -14.79 -5.14 1.63
C GLY A 33 -13.71 -4.23 2.22
N ALA A 34 -12.68 -3.92 1.46
CA ALA A 34 -11.45 -3.31 1.98
C ALA A 34 -11.37 -1.76 1.86
N ALA A 35 -12.31 -1.11 1.19
CA ALA A 35 -12.27 0.35 1.03
C ALA A 35 -12.13 1.13 2.36
N PRO A 36 -12.78 0.75 3.47
CA PRO A 36 -12.58 1.43 4.76
C PRO A 36 -11.15 1.33 5.29
N ILE A 37 -10.41 0.25 4.96
CA ILE A 37 -9.02 0.04 5.40
C ILE A 37 -8.11 1.05 4.71
N LEU A 38 -8.19 1.16 3.39
CA LEU A 38 -7.41 2.13 2.63
C LEU A 38 -7.78 3.57 3.00
N TYR A 39 -9.08 3.84 3.20
CA TYR A 39 -9.55 5.15 3.62
C TYR A 39 -8.95 5.57 4.96
N ALA A 40 -9.01 4.70 5.99
CA ALA A 40 -8.43 4.96 7.29
C ALA A 40 -6.92 5.25 7.19
N LEU A 41 -6.21 4.41 6.43
CA LEU A 41 -4.77 4.56 6.24
C LEU A 41 -4.43 5.90 5.58
N TYR A 42 -4.92 6.16 4.39
CA TYR A 42 -4.54 7.34 3.60
C TYR A 42 -4.97 8.65 4.26
N LYS A 43 -6.20 8.72 4.75
CA LYS A 43 -6.71 9.96 5.35
C LYS A 43 -6.03 10.29 6.66
N ASP A 44 -5.88 9.32 7.58
CA ASP A 44 -5.54 9.61 8.96
C ASP A 44 -4.09 9.26 9.36
N HIS A 45 -3.41 8.36 8.64
CA HIS A 45 -2.17 7.75 9.13
C HIS A 45 -0.98 7.82 8.18
N LEU A 46 -1.18 7.63 6.88
CA LEU A 46 -0.10 7.54 5.89
C LEU A 46 0.54 8.91 5.68
N ASN A 47 1.80 9.06 6.07
CA ASN A 47 2.55 10.31 5.93
C ASN A 47 3.06 10.46 4.49
N VAL A 48 2.22 11.04 3.65
CA VAL A 48 2.49 11.33 2.23
C VAL A 48 2.07 12.74 1.88
N ILE A 49 2.72 13.31 0.88
CA ILE A 49 2.35 14.60 0.30
C ILE A 49 2.02 14.32 -1.17
N PRO A 50 0.74 14.32 -1.56
CA PRO A 50 0.34 13.94 -2.92
C PRO A 50 1.01 14.77 -4.01
N SER A 51 1.31 16.05 -3.75
CA SER A 51 2.05 16.93 -4.66
C SER A 51 3.57 16.70 -4.68
N LYS A 52 4.12 15.89 -3.77
CA LYS A 52 5.53 15.52 -3.66
C LYS A 52 5.66 14.01 -3.47
N PRO A 53 5.22 13.18 -4.46
CA PRO A 53 5.13 11.72 -4.29
C PRO A 53 6.49 11.05 -4.09
N ASP A 54 7.57 11.72 -4.45
CA ASP A 54 8.95 11.22 -4.31
C ASP A 54 9.66 11.72 -3.03
N TRP A 55 8.94 12.37 -2.10
CA TRP A 55 9.54 12.79 -0.84
C TRP A 55 10.16 11.61 -0.11
N VAL A 56 11.46 11.69 0.19
CA VAL A 56 12.27 10.57 0.65
C VAL A 56 11.80 10.00 2.00
N ASN A 57 11.30 10.84 2.91
CA ASN A 57 10.82 10.42 4.24
C ASN A 57 9.30 10.17 4.28
N ARG A 58 8.63 10.03 3.14
CA ARG A 58 7.24 9.61 3.11
C ARG A 58 7.09 8.16 3.58
N ASP A 59 5.96 7.83 4.19
CA ASP A 59 5.60 6.43 4.44
C ASP A 59 5.49 5.65 3.11
N ARG A 60 5.62 4.34 3.17
CA ARG A 60 5.46 3.42 2.03
C ARG A 60 4.17 2.64 2.19
N PHE A 61 3.47 2.46 1.09
CA PHE A 61 2.30 1.60 1.03
C PHE A 61 2.44 0.57 -0.09
N VAL A 62 2.45 -0.70 0.29
CA VAL A 62 2.51 -1.83 -0.65
C VAL A 62 1.16 -2.53 -0.67
N MET A 63 0.49 -2.51 -1.81
CA MET A 63 -0.71 -3.31 -2.05
C MET A 63 -0.29 -4.69 -2.55
N SER A 64 0.04 -5.60 -1.62
CA SER A 64 0.46 -6.98 -1.96
C SER A 64 -0.67 -7.73 -2.64
N ALA A 65 -1.91 -7.58 -2.16
CA ALA A 65 -3.12 -8.02 -2.87
C ALA A 65 -3.36 -7.16 -4.12
N GLY A 66 -2.44 -7.26 -5.10
CA GLY A 66 -2.38 -6.40 -6.28
C GLY A 66 -3.64 -6.42 -7.16
N HIS A 67 -4.45 -7.46 -7.05
CA HIS A 67 -5.76 -7.54 -7.71
C HIS A 67 -6.74 -6.45 -7.23
N GLY A 68 -6.50 -5.83 -6.07
CA GLY A 68 -7.23 -4.67 -5.56
C GLY A 68 -6.85 -3.33 -6.21
N SER A 69 -6.14 -3.34 -7.34
CA SER A 69 -5.64 -2.15 -8.02
C SER A 69 -6.69 -1.07 -8.29
N ALA A 70 -7.92 -1.43 -8.68
CA ALA A 70 -9.00 -0.48 -8.89
C ALA A 70 -9.34 0.32 -7.62
N LEU A 71 -9.34 -0.35 -6.45
CA LEU A 71 -9.51 0.31 -5.16
C LEU A 71 -8.36 1.28 -4.87
N LEU A 72 -7.12 0.84 -5.11
CA LEU A 72 -5.94 1.68 -4.91
C LEU A 72 -5.99 2.93 -5.79
N TYR A 73 -6.26 2.79 -7.08
CA TYR A 73 -6.31 3.95 -8.00
C TYR A 73 -7.44 4.92 -7.66
N SER A 74 -8.60 4.39 -7.29
CA SER A 74 -9.69 5.22 -6.78
C SER A 74 -9.29 5.98 -5.50
N MET A 75 -8.56 5.33 -4.58
CA MET A 75 -8.06 5.99 -3.36
C MET A 75 -7.03 7.06 -3.69
N LEU A 76 -6.07 6.77 -4.57
CA LEU A 76 -5.05 7.74 -5.02
C LEU A 76 -5.67 8.96 -5.71
N TYR A 77 -6.71 8.77 -6.54
CA TYR A 77 -7.48 9.86 -7.12
C TYR A 77 -8.11 10.74 -6.04
N HIS A 78 -8.79 10.13 -5.05
CA HIS A 78 -9.43 10.87 -3.97
C HIS A 78 -8.42 11.57 -3.06
N ALA A 79 -7.24 10.99 -2.88
CA ALA A 79 -6.14 11.57 -2.11
C ALA A 79 -5.31 12.62 -2.86
N GLY A 80 -5.56 12.85 -4.16
CA GLY A 80 -4.95 13.94 -4.91
C GLY A 80 -3.58 13.66 -5.50
N PHE A 81 -3.25 12.41 -5.82
CA PHE A 81 -1.96 12.01 -6.43
C PHE A 81 -1.80 12.35 -7.91
N GLY A 82 -2.63 13.21 -8.46
CA GLY A 82 -2.46 13.69 -9.83
C GLY A 82 -2.97 12.75 -10.92
N ILE A 83 -3.66 11.68 -10.56
CA ILE A 83 -4.38 10.82 -11.52
C ILE A 83 -5.65 11.56 -11.92
N ASP A 84 -5.94 11.70 -13.19
CA ASP A 84 -7.17 12.30 -13.66
C ASP A 84 -8.28 11.27 -13.94
N MET A 85 -9.49 11.76 -14.20
CA MET A 85 -10.64 10.89 -14.43
C MET A 85 -10.55 10.13 -15.76
N GLU A 86 -9.91 10.71 -16.78
CA GLU A 86 -9.74 10.05 -18.07
C GLU A 86 -8.79 8.86 -17.95
N GLU A 87 -7.75 8.95 -17.13
CA GLU A 87 -6.86 7.84 -16.83
C GLU A 87 -7.59 6.70 -16.08
N LEU A 88 -8.46 7.04 -15.14
CA LEU A 88 -9.27 6.02 -14.45
C LEU A 88 -10.23 5.30 -15.41
N LYS A 89 -10.75 6.00 -16.42
CA LYS A 89 -11.56 5.41 -17.48
C LYS A 89 -10.79 4.46 -18.38
N GLN A 90 -9.46 4.50 -18.37
CA GLN A 90 -8.57 3.62 -19.12
C GLN A 90 -8.05 2.43 -18.28
N PHE A 91 -8.65 2.15 -17.15
CA PHE A 91 -8.27 1.02 -16.30
C PHE A 91 -8.12 -0.27 -17.11
N ARG A 92 -6.96 -0.94 -16.96
CA ARG A 92 -6.57 -2.16 -17.69
C ARG A 92 -6.38 -1.98 -19.22
N SER A 93 -6.39 -0.75 -19.71
CA SER A 93 -6.05 -0.51 -21.11
C SER A 93 -4.53 -0.51 -21.31
N LEU A 94 -4.09 -0.86 -22.50
CA LEU A 94 -2.67 -0.88 -22.84
C LEU A 94 -2.08 0.55 -22.70
N ASN A 95 -0.92 0.66 -22.05
CA ASN A 95 -0.20 1.91 -21.79
C ASN A 95 -0.96 2.93 -20.91
N SER A 96 -2.02 2.52 -20.20
CA SER A 96 -2.68 3.43 -19.24
C SER A 96 -1.88 3.61 -17.97
N LEU A 97 -2.09 4.73 -17.26
CA LEU A 97 -1.54 4.94 -15.91
C LEU A 97 -2.22 4.07 -14.84
N THR A 98 -3.25 3.32 -15.22
CA THR A 98 -4.02 2.46 -14.31
C THR A 98 -4.03 1.00 -14.80
N PRO A 99 -2.86 0.33 -14.82
CA PRO A 99 -2.74 -1.06 -15.27
C PRO A 99 -3.55 -2.02 -14.38
N GLY A 100 -3.71 -3.26 -14.81
CA GLY A 100 -4.52 -4.28 -14.11
C GLY A 100 -4.05 -4.63 -12.71
N HIS A 101 -2.76 -4.48 -12.44
CA HIS A 101 -2.11 -4.58 -11.14
C HIS A 101 -1.22 -3.37 -10.93
N PRO A 102 -0.90 -2.97 -9.68
CA PRO A 102 -0.06 -1.81 -9.43
C PRO A 102 1.33 -1.97 -10.05
N GLU A 103 1.80 -0.92 -10.72
CA GLU A 103 3.14 -0.88 -11.31
C GLU A 103 3.92 0.34 -10.82
N TYR A 104 5.09 0.10 -10.23
CA TYR A 104 5.97 1.15 -9.74
C TYR A 104 6.47 2.02 -10.89
N LYS A 105 6.49 3.32 -10.69
CA LYS A 105 6.82 4.37 -11.69
C LYS A 105 5.84 4.51 -12.86
N VAL A 106 4.78 3.72 -12.93
CA VAL A 106 3.70 3.93 -13.89
C VAL A 106 2.62 4.80 -13.28
N THR A 107 2.06 4.39 -12.15
CA THR A 107 1.01 5.15 -11.46
C THR A 107 1.61 6.02 -10.36
N PRO A 108 1.34 7.34 -10.33
CA PRO A 108 1.76 8.20 -9.22
C PRO A 108 1.26 7.67 -7.86
N GLY A 109 2.16 7.58 -6.87
CA GLY A 109 1.82 7.10 -5.52
C GLY A 109 1.83 5.59 -5.35
N VAL A 110 2.21 4.82 -6.37
CA VAL A 110 2.45 3.36 -6.27
C VAL A 110 3.89 3.09 -5.91
N ASP A 111 4.13 2.39 -4.80
CA ASP A 111 5.45 2.11 -4.25
C ASP A 111 6.06 0.79 -4.71
N ALA A 112 5.27 -0.16 -5.16
CA ALA A 112 5.72 -1.47 -5.58
C ALA A 112 4.88 -2.04 -6.72
N THR A 113 5.54 -2.73 -7.65
CA THR A 113 4.88 -3.55 -8.66
C THR A 113 4.46 -4.86 -8.01
N THR A 114 3.16 -5.14 -7.98
CA THR A 114 2.58 -6.33 -7.37
C THR A 114 1.63 -7.04 -8.35
N GLY A 115 1.15 -8.21 -7.94
CA GLY A 115 0.29 -9.09 -8.77
C GLY A 115 0.50 -10.53 -8.36
N PRO A 116 1.71 -11.11 -8.50
CA PRO A 116 2.01 -12.41 -7.88
C PRO A 116 1.90 -12.29 -6.35
N LEU A 117 1.03 -13.12 -5.75
CA LEU A 117 0.72 -13.08 -4.33
C LEU A 117 1.97 -13.32 -3.46
N GLY A 118 2.02 -12.71 -2.29
CA GLY A 118 3.12 -12.79 -1.33
C GLY A 118 4.34 -11.93 -1.65
N GLN A 119 4.59 -11.60 -2.92
CA GLN A 119 5.76 -10.80 -3.30
C GLN A 119 5.72 -9.40 -2.71
N GLY A 120 4.55 -8.78 -2.66
CA GLY A 120 4.38 -7.48 -2.02
C GLY A 120 4.74 -7.49 -0.53
N VAL A 121 4.45 -8.58 0.18
CA VAL A 121 4.86 -8.76 1.58
C VAL A 121 6.39 -8.74 1.68
N GLY A 122 7.09 -9.50 0.82
CA GLY A 122 8.55 -9.49 0.77
C GLY A 122 9.13 -8.11 0.46
N MET A 123 8.53 -7.37 -0.50
CA MET A 123 8.94 -5.99 -0.84
C MET A 123 8.75 -5.04 0.35
N ALA A 124 7.62 -5.14 1.06
CA ALA A 124 7.36 -4.31 2.23
C ALA A 124 8.38 -4.55 3.36
N VAL A 125 8.74 -5.81 3.60
CA VAL A 125 9.82 -6.15 4.55
C VAL A 125 11.15 -5.53 4.12
N GLY A 126 11.48 -5.59 2.83
CA GLY A 126 12.67 -4.94 2.28
C GLY A 126 12.67 -3.42 2.47
N MET A 127 11.52 -2.76 2.28
CA MET A 127 11.37 -1.32 2.49
C MET A 127 11.50 -0.93 3.98
N ALA A 128 10.94 -1.72 4.89
CA ALA A 128 11.09 -1.52 6.32
C ALA A 128 12.53 -1.74 6.79
N MET A 129 13.23 -2.72 6.21
CA MET A 129 14.65 -2.93 6.48
C MET A 129 15.50 -1.77 5.96
N ALA A 130 15.18 -1.24 4.79
CA ALA A 130 15.84 -0.07 4.21
C ALA A 130 15.67 1.16 5.12
N GLU A 131 14.47 1.41 5.66
CA GLU A 131 14.25 2.49 6.63
C GLU A 131 15.16 2.33 7.83
N ARG A 132 15.17 1.15 8.46
CA ARG A 132 16.00 0.88 9.64
C ARG A 132 17.49 1.12 9.39
N TYR A 133 17.99 0.66 8.23
CA TYR A 133 19.37 0.84 7.83
C TYR A 133 19.73 2.32 7.60
N LEU A 134 18.91 3.02 6.82
CA LEU A 134 19.11 4.43 6.50
C LEU A 134 18.95 5.34 7.73
N ASN A 135 17.99 5.04 8.61
CA ASN A 135 17.80 5.71 9.89
C ASN A 135 19.03 5.54 10.78
N ALA A 136 19.60 4.33 10.87
CA ALA A 136 20.81 4.08 11.64
C ALA A 136 22.00 4.90 11.11
N ILE A 137 22.22 4.95 9.80
CA ILE A 137 23.26 5.80 9.19
C ILE A 137 23.04 7.27 9.52
N ALA A 138 21.82 7.78 9.33
CA ALA A 138 21.50 9.17 9.63
C ALA A 138 21.75 9.51 11.10
N ASN A 139 21.43 8.61 12.03
CA ASN A 139 21.62 8.80 13.46
C ASN A 139 23.08 8.66 13.93
N ILE A 140 23.95 7.98 13.19
CA ILE A 140 25.39 8.02 13.43
C ILE A 140 25.93 9.43 13.19
N GLU A 141 25.49 10.07 12.13
CA GLU A 141 25.95 11.39 11.72
C GLU A 141 25.29 12.53 12.53
N LYS A 142 23.99 12.39 12.84
CA LYS A 142 23.23 13.34 13.65
C LYS A 142 22.27 12.59 14.59
N LYS A 143 22.65 12.50 15.85
CA LYS A 143 21.86 11.78 16.87
C LYS A 143 20.45 12.35 17.00
N ASN A 144 19.47 11.45 17.09
CA ASN A 144 18.02 11.74 17.19
C ASN A 144 17.44 12.47 15.97
N THR A 145 18.04 12.34 14.81
CA THR A 145 17.50 12.91 13.57
C THR A 145 16.22 12.16 13.14
N LYS A 146 15.29 12.90 12.52
CA LYS A 146 14.05 12.40 11.92
C LYS A 146 14.07 12.45 10.39
N LEU A 147 15.23 12.59 9.78
CA LEU A 147 15.39 12.68 8.33
C LEU A 147 14.93 11.41 7.61
N ILE A 148 15.12 10.25 8.24
CA ILE A 148 14.58 8.95 7.81
C ILE A 148 13.82 8.36 8.98
N ASP A 149 12.49 8.36 8.92
CA ASP A 149 11.62 7.93 10.04
C ASP A 149 10.24 7.48 9.53
N TYR A 150 10.20 6.76 8.38
CA TYR A 150 8.96 6.38 7.73
C TYR A 150 8.47 4.99 8.15
N TYR A 151 7.17 4.80 8.14
CA TYR A 151 6.52 3.50 8.26
C TYR A 151 6.36 2.84 6.88
N THR A 152 6.33 1.51 6.89
CA THR A 152 5.93 0.71 5.73
C THR A 152 4.65 -0.04 6.08
N TYR A 153 3.60 0.21 5.30
CA TYR A 153 2.32 -0.49 5.39
C TYR A 153 2.20 -1.48 4.25
N CYS A 154 1.79 -2.71 4.56
CA CYS A 154 1.53 -3.74 3.56
C CYS A 154 0.09 -4.21 3.69
N PHE A 155 -0.71 -4.02 2.63
CA PHE A 155 -2.04 -4.60 2.55
C PHE A 155 -1.97 -5.96 1.86
N CYS A 156 -2.43 -7.01 2.53
CA CYS A 156 -2.41 -8.38 2.03
C CYS A 156 -3.74 -9.11 2.34
N GLY A 157 -4.03 -10.14 1.58
CA GLY A 157 -5.16 -11.04 1.80
C GLY A 157 -4.71 -12.45 2.20
N ASP A 158 -5.68 -13.37 2.33
CA ASP A 158 -5.44 -14.77 2.66
C ASP A 158 -4.43 -15.42 1.71
N GLY A 159 -4.60 -15.23 0.41
CA GLY A 159 -3.69 -15.78 -0.60
C GLY A 159 -2.24 -15.30 -0.49
N ASP A 160 -2.01 -14.04 -0.09
CA ASP A 160 -0.65 -13.53 0.15
C ASP A 160 0.00 -14.27 1.31
N LEU A 161 -0.75 -14.56 2.38
CA LEU A 161 -0.24 -15.25 3.57
C LEU A 161 -0.06 -16.75 3.39
N MET A 162 -0.63 -17.36 2.35
CA MET A 162 -0.39 -18.75 1.95
C MET A 162 0.98 -18.94 1.28
N GLU A 163 1.53 -17.89 0.67
CA GLU A 163 2.77 -17.97 -0.08
C GLU A 163 4.01 -18.16 0.82
N GLY A 164 4.93 -19.02 0.41
CA GLY A 164 6.16 -19.31 1.14
C GLY A 164 7.03 -18.08 1.39
N ILE A 165 7.12 -17.18 0.40
CA ILE A 165 7.87 -15.92 0.52
C ILE A 165 7.35 -15.06 1.67
N SER A 166 6.05 -15.07 1.97
CA SER A 166 5.47 -14.35 3.09
C SER A 166 5.97 -14.87 4.43
N TYR A 167 6.04 -16.21 4.58
CA TYR A 167 6.59 -16.82 5.79
C TYR A 167 8.04 -16.44 6.02
N GLU A 168 8.88 -16.56 5.00
CA GLU A 168 10.30 -16.29 5.09
C GLU A 168 10.56 -14.82 5.39
N ALA A 169 9.89 -13.91 4.67
CA ALA A 169 10.03 -12.48 4.85
C ALA A 169 9.55 -12.00 6.23
N LEU A 170 8.40 -12.49 6.71
CA LEU A 170 7.85 -12.10 8.00
C LEU A 170 8.68 -12.65 9.17
N SER A 171 9.22 -13.87 9.05
CA SER A 171 10.18 -14.42 10.02
C SER A 171 11.44 -13.56 10.10
N PHE A 172 11.95 -13.09 8.97
CA PHE A 172 13.08 -12.16 8.93
C PHE A 172 12.72 -10.81 9.56
N ALA A 173 11.54 -10.26 9.25
CA ALA A 173 11.07 -8.98 9.80
C ALA A 173 11.00 -9.01 11.34
N SER A 174 10.52 -10.12 11.90
CA SER A 174 10.52 -10.36 13.35
C SER A 174 11.94 -10.40 13.90
N THR A 175 12.80 -11.28 13.36
CA THR A 175 14.20 -11.41 13.80
C THR A 175 14.94 -10.07 13.77
N GLN A 176 14.65 -9.24 12.80
CA GLN A 176 15.23 -7.88 12.68
C GLN A 176 14.46 -6.84 13.50
N ASN A 177 13.39 -7.20 14.17
CA ASN A 177 12.53 -6.28 14.93
C ASN A 177 12.14 -5.02 14.13
N LEU A 178 11.56 -5.21 12.93
CA LEU A 178 11.18 -4.12 12.04
C LEU A 178 9.89 -3.45 12.53
N ASN A 179 9.98 -2.72 13.63
CA ASN A 179 8.84 -2.14 14.34
C ASN A 179 8.04 -1.08 13.56
N LYS A 180 8.57 -0.60 12.43
CA LYS A 180 7.85 0.30 11.51
C LYS A 180 7.17 -0.44 10.34
N LEU A 181 7.17 -1.78 10.35
CA LEU A 181 6.36 -2.60 9.45
C LEU A 181 5.00 -2.85 10.07
N ILE A 182 3.94 -2.46 9.36
CA ILE A 182 2.55 -2.71 9.77
C ILE A 182 1.85 -3.44 8.63
N ILE A 183 1.44 -4.67 8.90
CA ILE A 183 0.65 -5.50 7.99
C ILE A 183 -0.83 -5.21 8.22
N LEU A 184 -1.55 -4.86 7.17
CA LEU A 184 -3.00 -4.70 7.14
C LEU A 184 -3.57 -5.95 6.44
N TYR A 185 -4.06 -6.89 7.20
CA TYR A 185 -4.54 -8.17 6.68
C TYR A 185 -6.06 -8.14 6.48
N ASP A 186 -6.49 -8.33 5.24
CA ASP A 186 -7.89 -8.51 4.83
C ASP A 186 -8.34 -9.95 5.07
N ALA A 187 -8.84 -10.20 6.28
CA ALA A 187 -9.32 -11.50 6.72
C ALA A 187 -10.78 -11.70 6.27
N ASN A 188 -10.98 -11.99 4.99
CA ASN A 188 -12.31 -12.22 4.43
C ASN A 188 -12.66 -13.70 4.24
N HIS A 189 -11.72 -14.61 4.49
CA HIS A 189 -11.87 -16.08 4.42
C HIS A 189 -12.32 -16.61 3.06
N VAL A 190 -12.02 -15.91 1.96
CA VAL A 190 -12.40 -16.31 0.61
C VAL A 190 -11.18 -16.24 -0.32
N SER A 191 -10.99 -17.30 -1.08
CA SER A 191 -10.04 -17.37 -2.20
C SER A 191 -10.76 -17.26 -3.54
N LEU A 192 -10.01 -17.39 -4.66
CA LEU A 192 -10.59 -17.26 -6.01
C LEU A 192 -11.67 -18.31 -6.30
N ASP A 193 -11.43 -19.55 -5.90
CA ASP A 193 -12.27 -20.69 -6.27
C ASP A 193 -13.19 -21.18 -5.15
N SER A 194 -12.88 -20.86 -3.87
CA SER A 194 -13.63 -21.37 -2.72
C SER A 194 -13.39 -20.53 -1.45
N ASP A 195 -14.09 -20.90 -0.39
CA ASP A 195 -13.73 -20.48 0.97
C ASP A 195 -12.36 -21.05 1.35
N THR A 196 -11.65 -20.37 2.25
CA THR A 196 -10.29 -20.76 2.68
C THR A 196 -10.25 -22.07 3.45
N ASP A 197 -11.37 -22.56 3.99
CA ASP A 197 -11.47 -23.81 4.78
C ASP A 197 -10.90 -25.06 4.10
N LEU A 198 -10.79 -25.04 2.76
CA LEU A 198 -10.22 -26.15 1.99
C LEU A 198 -8.70 -26.11 1.90
N THR A 199 -8.07 -24.95 2.08
CA THR A 199 -6.65 -24.76 1.75
C THR A 199 -5.87 -23.99 2.80
N PHE A 200 -6.54 -23.23 3.68
CA PHE A 200 -5.89 -22.33 4.64
C PHE A 200 -6.69 -22.26 5.93
N THR A 201 -6.39 -23.15 6.86
CA THR A 201 -7.10 -23.29 8.15
C THR A 201 -6.25 -22.86 9.34
N GLU A 202 -5.17 -22.15 9.09
CA GLU A 202 -4.27 -21.65 10.14
C GLU A 202 -4.96 -20.58 10.99
N ASP A 203 -4.65 -20.56 12.27
CA ASP A 203 -4.92 -19.41 13.13
C ASP A 203 -3.83 -18.35 12.90
N ILE A 204 -4.17 -17.32 12.17
CA ILE A 204 -3.23 -16.25 11.81
C ILE A 204 -2.76 -15.48 13.03
N ALA A 205 -3.60 -15.28 14.04
CA ALA A 205 -3.19 -14.61 15.27
C ALA A 205 -2.11 -15.41 15.99
N ILE A 206 -2.32 -16.71 16.20
CA ILE A 206 -1.34 -17.61 16.83
C ILE A 206 -0.04 -17.69 16.01
N ARG A 207 -0.15 -17.76 14.68
CA ARG A 207 1.02 -17.75 13.80
C ARG A 207 1.88 -16.48 13.97
N PHE A 208 1.25 -15.31 13.97
CA PHE A 208 1.98 -14.05 14.14
C PHE A 208 2.46 -13.84 15.58
N GLU A 209 1.76 -14.37 16.59
CA GLU A 209 2.25 -14.44 17.98
C GLU A 209 3.54 -15.25 18.07
N ALA A 210 3.61 -16.40 17.40
CA ALA A 210 4.82 -17.24 17.33
C ALA A 210 5.98 -16.55 16.58
N LEU A 211 5.68 -15.61 15.69
CA LEU A 211 6.65 -14.75 15.02
C LEU A 211 7.00 -13.49 15.82
N ASP A 212 6.53 -13.33 17.05
CA ASP A 212 6.77 -12.15 17.89
C ASP A 212 6.31 -10.81 17.28
N PHE A 213 5.20 -10.82 16.54
CA PHE A 213 4.49 -9.62 16.09
C PHE A 213 3.52 -9.14 17.17
N ASP A 214 3.26 -7.83 17.22
CA ASP A 214 2.11 -7.30 17.93
C ASP A 214 0.85 -7.43 17.06
N ILE A 215 -0.21 -7.98 17.68
CA ILE A 215 -1.45 -8.34 17.00
C ILE A 215 -2.55 -7.39 17.42
N PHE A 216 -3.21 -6.78 16.45
CA PHE A 216 -4.39 -5.94 16.64
C PHE A 216 -5.54 -6.50 15.82
N GLU A 217 -6.68 -6.72 16.44
CA GLU A 217 -7.84 -7.30 15.80
C GLU A 217 -8.95 -6.25 15.64
N VAL A 218 -9.45 -6.09 14.42
CA VAL A 218 -10.58 -5.23 14.06
C VAL A 218 -11.73 -6.14 13.65
N LYS A 219 -12.69 -6.32 14.56
CA LYS A 219 -13.83 -7.23 14.36
C LYS A 219 -14.85 -6.73 13.35
N ASN A 220 -14.95 -5.42 13.17
CA ASN A 220 -15.83 -4.80 12.20
C ASN A 220 -15.04 -3.82 11.32
N ALA A 221 -14.42 -4.33 10.28
CA ALA A 221 -13.67 -3.53 9.33
C ALA A 221 -14.54 -2.64 8.42
N SER A 222 -15.87 -2.68 8.54
CA SER A 222 -16.75 -1.67 7.93
C SER A 222 -16.73 -0.33 8.66
N ASP A 223 -16.32 -0.30 9.93
CA ASP A 223 -16.10 0.93 10.67
C ASP A 223 -14.62 1.34 10.63
N TYR A 224 -14.30 2.28 9.73
CA TYR A 224 -12.93 2.79 9.58
C TYR A 224 -12.34 3.34 10.88
N SER A 225 -13.16 3.75 11.85
CA SER A 225 -12.67 4.30 13.12
C SER A 225 -12.01 3.24 14.00
N GLU A 226 -12.46 1.98 13.93
CA GLU A 226 -11.80 0.86 14.59
C GLU A 226 -10.44 0.57 13.94
N ILE A 227 -10.38 0.60 12.60
CA ILE A 227 -9.14 0.44 11.85
C ILE A 227 -8.15 1.56 12.19
N SER A 228 -8.60 2.82 12.16
CA SER A 228 -7.77 3.97 12.50
C SER A 228 -7.20 3.88 13.93
N LYS A 229 -8.02 3.39 14.88
CA LYS A 229 -7.58 3.14 16.26
C LYS A 229 -6.50 2.06 16.31
N ALA A 230 -6.67 0.95 15.59
CA ALA A 230 -5.70 -0.14 15.53
C ALA A 230 -4.37 0.32 14.92
N ILE A 231 -4.39 1.07 13.81
CA ILE A 231 -3.18 1.64 13.21
C ILE A 231 -2.46 2.56 14.20
N LYS A 232 -3.22 3.40 14.92
CA LYS A 232 -2.64 4.29 15.94
C LYS A 232 -1.99 3.53 17.10
N GLN A 233 -2.49 2.35 17.43
CA GLN A 233 -1.88 1.47 18.44
C GLN A 233 -0.64 0.78 17.89
N ALA A 234 -0.71 0.22 16.68
CA ALA A 234 0.42 -0.43 16.00
C ALA A 234 1.62 0.52 15.82
N LYS A 235 1.39 1.81 15.54
CA LYS A 235 2.48 2.83 15.48
C LYS A 235 3.19 3.08 16.81
N LYS A 236 2.74 2.53 17.92
CA LYS A 236 3.39 2.65 19.23
C LYS A 236 4.11 1.37 19.64
N SER A 237 4.00 0.33 18.84
CA SER A 237 4.64 -0.95 19.08
C SER A 237 6.15 -0.84 18.89
N ASP A 238 6.89 -1.56 19.72
CA ASP A 238 8.33 -1.75 19.59
C ASP A 238 8.68 -2.96 18.70
N ARG A 239 7.67 -3.66 18.18
CA ARG A 239 7.78 -4.84 17.32
C ARG A 239 7.01 -4.62 16.00
N PRO A 240 7.30 -5.39 14.94
CA PRO A 240 6.46 -5.37 13.76
C PRO A 240 5.01 -5.74 14.14
N SER A 241 4.04 -5.21 13.41
CA SER A 241 2.64 -5.36 13.79
C SER A 241 1.79 -5.92 12.66
N ILE A 242 0.78 -6.72 13.02
CA ILE A 242 -0.31 -7.11 12.13
C ILE A 242 -1.64 -6.59 12.65
N ILE A 243 -2.45 -6.03 11.76
CA ILE A 243 -3.83 -5.64 12.02
C ILE A 243 -4.73 -6.59 11.24
N ILE A 244 -5.39 -7.50 11.94
CA ILE A 244 -6.33 -8.46 11.36
C ILE A 244 -7.67 -7.76 11.20
N CYS A 245 -8.04 -7.45 9.96
CA CYS A 245 -9.28 -6.75 9.62
C CYS A 245 -10.31 -7.77 9.14
N HIS A 246 -11.31 -8.10 9.97
CA HIS A 246 -12.41 -8.96 9.56
C HIS A 246 -13.33 -8.20 8.60
N THR A 247 -13.21 -8.49 7.33
CA THR A 247 -14.01 -7.91 6.26
C THR A 247 -15.02 -8.91 5.73
N ILE A 248 -15.91 -8.44 4.88
CA ILE A 248 -16.80 -9.28 4.10
C ILE A 248 -16.57 -8.97 2.63
N ILE A 249 -16.08 -9.95 1.88
CA ILE A 249 -15.87 -9.80 0.44
C ILE A 249 -17.18 -9.43 -0.25
N GLY A 250 -17.16 -8.44 -1.15
CA GLY A 250 -18.37 -8.05 -1.86
C GLY A 250 -19.47 -7.43 -1.00
N LYS A 251 -19.10 -6.81 0.12
CA LYS A 251 -20.03 -6.19 1.08
C LYS A 251 -21.08 -5.33 0.41
N ASP A 252 -22.35 -5.51 0.80
CA ASP A 252 -23.56 -4.84 0.31
C ASP A 252 -24.00 -5.27 -1.12
N SER A 253 -23.27 -6.14 -1.83
CA SER A 253 -23.69 -6.70 -3.11
C SER A 253 -24.58 -7.94 -2.93
N VAL A 254 -25.28 -8.34 -3.97
CA VAL A 254 -26.09 -9.57 -3.96
C VAL A 254 -25.22 -10.83 -3.85
N LEU A 255 -23.90 -10.73 -4.07
CA LEU A 255 -22.94 -11.82 -3.96
C LEU A 255 -22.07 -11.71 -2.69
N GLU A 256 -22.47 -10.88 -1.73
CA GLU A 256 -21.76 -10.67 -0.46
C GLU A 256 -21.35 -11.99 0.18
N GLY A 257 -20.11 -12.07 0.64
CA GLY A 257 -19.56 -13.22 1.36
C GLY A 257 -19.31 -14.46 0.50
N THR A 258 -19.37 -14.36 -0.83
CA THR A 258 -19.13 -15.51 -1.72
C THR A 258 -17.91 -15.30 -2.61
N ASN A 259 -17.28 -16.40 -3.04
CA ASN A 259 -16.17 -16.37 -4.01
C ASN A 259 -16.59 -15.84 -5.41
N LYS A 260 -17.89 -15.85 -5.71
CA LYS A 260 -18.41 -15.40 -7.01
C LYS A 260 -18.14 -13.92 -7.31
N VAL A 261 -17.97 -13.10 -6.26
CA VAL A 261 -17.67 -11.66 -6.38
C VAL A 261 -16.16 -11.38 -6.41
N HIS A 262 -15.31 -12.41 -6.27
CA HIS A 262 -13.87 -12.21 -6.17
C HIS A 262 -13.29 -11.58 -7.45
N GLY A 263 -13.37 -12.24 -8.59
CA GLY A 263 -12.66 -11.87 -9.82
C GLY A 263 -13.55 -11.60 -11.04
N LYS A 264 -14.84 -11.34 -10.86
CA LYS A 264 -15.78 -11.04 -11.96
C LYS A 264 -16.50 -9.72 -11.72
N PRO A 265 -16.67 -8.88 -12.76
CA PRO A 265 -17.50 -7.68 -12.65
C PRO A 265 -18.91 -8.00 -12.15
N LEU A 266 -19.49 -7.06 -11.41
CA LEU A 266 -20.88 -7.17 -10.95
C LEU A 266 -21.85 -6.98 -12.13
N SER A 267 -23.09 -7.49 -11.98
CA SER A 267 -24.15 -7.21 -12.93
C SER A 267 -24.55 -5.74 -12.91
N LYS A 268 -25.12 -5.24 -14.01
CA LYS A 268 -25.63 -3.86 -14.06
C LYS A 268 -26.73 -3.62 -13.02
N GLU A 269 -27.55 -4.62 -12.75
CA GLU A 269 -28.58 -4.55 -11.72
C GLU A 269 -27.96 -4.38 -10.33
N ASP A 270 -26.93 -5.17 -10.00
CA ASP A 270 -26.25 -5.07 -8.70
C ASP A 270 -25.51 -3.74 -8.54
N LEU A 271 -24.87 -3.25 -9.60
CA LEU A 271 -24.25 -1.92 -9.59
C LEU A 271 -25.27 -0.80 -9.34
N ASN A 272 -26.46 -0.89 -9.95
CA ASN A 272 -27.52 0.07 -9.71
C ASN A 272 -28.05 0.00 -8.26
N ASN A 273 -28.23 -1.20 -7.72
CA ASN A 273 -28.60 -1.40 -6.32
C ASN A 273 -27.57 -0.79 -5.36
N LEU A 274 -26.28 -0.99 -5.62
CA LEU A 274 -25.20 -0.39 -4.82
C LEU A 274 -25.21 1.15 -4.89
N ARG A 275 -25.51 1.73 -6.06
CA ARG A 275 -25.68 3.20 -6.20
C ARG A 275 -26.80 3.72 -5.34
N GLU A 276 -27.92 3.00 -5.26
CA GLU A 276 -29.04 3.36 -4.40
C GLU A 276 -28.69 3.23 -2.92
N ILE A 277 -28.07 2.12 -2.51
CA ILE A 277 -27.62 1.88 -1.12
C ILE A 277 -26.66 2.99 -0.68
N TYR A 278 -25.69 3.33 -1.53
CA TYR A 278 -24.67 4.34 -1.23
C TYR A 278 -25.11 5.77 -1.49
N LYS A 279 -26.33 5.95 -2.04
CA LYS A 279 -26.88 7.27 -2.39
C LYS A 279 -26.00 8.07 -3.36
N ILE A 280 -25.37 7.35 -4.30
CA ILE A 280 -24.55 7.89 -5.38
C ILE A 280 -25.28 7.66 -6.68
N THR A 281 -26.23 8.53 -6.99
CA THR A 281 -27.12 8.41 -8.16
C THR A 281 -26.62 9.14 -9.40
N ASN A 282 -25.41 9.69 -9.34
CA ASN A 282 -24.79 10.38 -10.47
C ASN A 282 -24.38 9.38 -11.55
N GLU A 283 -24.16 9.91 -12.75
CA GLU A 283 -23.57 9.14 -13.86
C GLU A 283 -22.23 8.51 -13.44
N PRO A 284 -21.86 7.34 -14.01
CA PRO A 284 -20.56 6.72 -13.78
C PRO A 284 -19.40 7.73 -13.96
N PHE A 285 -18.34 7.53 -13.19
CA PHE A 285 -17.17 8.41 -13.17
C PHE A 285 -17.44 9.85 -12.73
N THR A 286 -18.51 10.07 -11.97
CA THR A 286 -18.83 11.37 -11.40
C THR A 286 -18.58 11.36 -9.90
N VAL A 287 -17.58 12.11 -9.45
CA VAL A 287 -17.20 12.24 -8.03
C VAL A 287 -17.52 13.65 -7.53
N ASN A 288 -18.18 13.75 -6.39
CA ASN A 288 -18.39 15.04 -5.75
C ASN A 288 -17.08 15.53 -5.10
N ASN A 289 -16.60 16.69 -5.53
CA ASN A 289 -15.34 17.28 -5.04
C ASN A 289 -15.26 17.42 -3.53
N LYS A 290 -16.38 17.57 -2.82
CA LYS A 290 -16.39 17.66 -1.34
C LYS A 290 -15.68 16.47 -0.66
N TYR A 291 -15.73 15.28 -1.26
CA TYR A 291 -15.07 14.08 -0.70
C TYR A 291 -13.56 14.14 -0.87
N ARG A 292 -13.12 14.56 -2.05
CA ARG A 292 -11.68 14.76 -2.34
C ARG A 292 -11.11 15.87 -1.46
N GLU A 293 -11.81 17.00 -1.38
CA GLU A 293 -11.43 18.13 -0.51
C GLU A 293 -11.34 17.71 0.96
N HIS A 294 -12.31 16.93 1.45
CA HIS A 294 -12.30 16.42 2.82
C HIS A 294 -11.05 15.56 3.11
N ILE A 295 -10.73 14.63 2.20
CA ILE A 295 -9.56 13.75 2.35
C ILE A 295 -8.27 14.56 2.24
N LEU A 296 -8.12 15.35 1.18
CA LEU A 296 -6.91 16.11 0.89
C LEU A 296 -6.62 17.16 1.97
N ASN A 297 -7.64 17.88 2.43
CA ASN A 297 -7.49 18.85 3.52
C ASN A 297 -7.08 18.18 4.83
N THR A 298 -7.57 16.97 5.11
CA THR A 298 -7.15 16.21 6.30
C THR A 298 -5.70 15.78 6.20
N ILE A 299 -5.29 15.26 5.03
CA ILE A 299 -3.89 14.91 4.74
C ILE A 299 -3.00 16.14 4.89
N ASN A 300 -3.30 17.24 4.21
CA ASN A 300 -2.49 18.44 4.20
C ASN A 300 -2.33 19.05 5.60
N LYS A 301 -3.44 19.17 6.36
CA LYS A 301 -3.39 19.67 7.73
C LYS A 301 -2.50 18.83 8.64
N ARG A 302 -2.48 17.52 8.46
CA ARG A 302 -1.61 16.62 9.22
C ARG A 302 -0.15 16.72 8.75
N MET A 303 0.08 16.82 7.45
CA MET A 303 1.41 16.74 6.85
C MET A 303 2.18 18.06 6.87
N GLU A 304 1.49 19.21 6.83
CA GLU A 304 2.12 20.52 6.79
C GLU A 304 3.18 20.73 7.90
N PRO A 305 2.88 20.53 9.20
CA PRO A 305 3.88 20.68 10.24
C PRO A 305 4.97 19.60 10.18
N ILE A 306 4.64 18.36 9.79
CA ILE A 306 5.61 17.27 9.70
C ILE A 306 6.63 17.57 8.60
N PHE A 307 6.16 17.97 7.42
CA PHE A 307 7.04 18.27 6.29
C PHE A 307 7.88 19.52 6.53
N LYS A 308 7.29 20.58 7.10
CA LYS A 308 8.01 21.79 7.42
C LYS A 308 9.18 21.52 8.37
N ASN A 309 8.96 20.79 9.46
CA ASN A 309 10.01 20.42 10.40
C ASN A 309 11.10 19.57 9.72
N TRP A 310 10.72 18.65 8.85
CA TRP A 310 11.66 17.84 8.09
C TRP A 310 12.47 18.69 7.12
N GLU A 311 11.84 19.61 6.40
CA GLU A 311 12.49 20.50 5.43
C GLU A 311 13.49 21.46 6.11
N GLU A 312 13.14 21.98 7.29
CA GLU A 312 14.05 22.79 8.12
C GLU A 312 15.27 21.96 8.54
N GLU A 313 15.08 20.76 9.08
CA GLU A 313 16.15 19.86 9.48
C GLU A 313 17.04 19.45 8.30
N TYR A 314 16.45 19.18 7.15
CA TYR A 314 17.15 18.83 5.92
C TYR A 314 18.02 19.99 5.40
N SER A 315 17.50 21.22 5.44
CA SER A 315 18.22 22.41 5.01
C SER A 315 19.43 22.68 5.92
N ASP A 316 19.26 22.61 7.25
CA ASP A 316 20.34 22.77 8.22
C ASP A 316 21.50 21.80 7.97
N ILE A 317 21.19 20.57 7.60
CA ILE A 317 22.20 19.54 7.31
C ILE A 317 22.97 19.85 6.03
N LYS A 318 22.29 20.30 4.98
CA LYS A 318 22.95 20.72 3.73
C LYS A 318 23.92 21.88 3.97
N GLU A 319 23.57 22.83 4.83
CA GLU A 319 24.42 23.99 5.18
C GLU A 319 25.64 23.61 6.03
N THR A 320 25.52 22.62 6.90
CA THR A 320 26.63 22.21 7.81
C THR A 320 27.73 21.41 7.12
N ASN A 321 27.59 21.10 5.84
CA ASN A 321 28.55 20.38 5.02
C ASN A 321 28.99 19.02 5.63
N ASN A 322 28.08 18.35 6.36
CA ASN A 322 28.33 17.03 6.91
C ASN A 322 28.50 16.00 5.78
N PHE A 323 29.72 15.50 5.60
CA PHE A 323 30.07 14.61 4.49
C PHE A 323 29.23 13.31 4.49
N GLY A 324 29.01 12.71 5.65
CA GLY A 324 28.24 11.45 5.76
C GLY A 324 26.78 11.63 5.38
N LEU A 325 26.11 12.66 5.91
CA LEU A 325 24.72 12.96 5.57
C LEU A 325 24.57 13.43 4.12
N ASN A 326 25.48 14.26 3.62
CA ASN A 326 25.47 14.67 2.22
C ASN A 326 25.64 13.47 1.28
N SER A 327 26.49 12.50 1.63
CA SER A 327 26.63 11.26 0.86
C SER A 327 25.36 10.41 0.88
N LEU A 328 24.68 10.31 2.04
CA LEU A 328 23.39 9.62 2.18
C LEU A 328 22.33 10.28 1.30
N PHE A 329 22.20 11.62 1.34
CA PHE A 329 21.21 12.33 0.53
C PHE A 329 21.53 12.27 -0.96
N ASN A 330 22.79 12.37 -1.36
CA ASN A 330 23.18 12.14 -2.75
C ASN A 330 22.81 10.76 -3.24
N LEU A 331 22.87 9.74 -2.37
CA LEU A 331 22.40 8.39 -2.69
C LEU A 331 20.88 8.34 -2.87
N LEU A 332 20.12 8.98 -1.97
CA LEU A 332 18.66 8.97 -1.96
C LEU A 332 18.06 9.84 -3.07
N GLU A 333 18.69 10.97 -3.41
CA GLU A 333 18.27 11.88 -4.48
C GLU A 333 18.61 11.35 -5.89
N ARG A 334 19.53 10.40 -6.01
CA ARG A 334 19.82 9.73 -7.27
C ARG A 334 18.67 8.81 -7.63
N ASN A 335 17.77 9.27 -8.48
CA ASN A 335 16.61 8.55 -9.00
C ASN A 335 16.96 7.29 -9.84
N ALA A 336 18.22 6.92 -9.95
CA ALA A 336 18.69 5.65 -10.46
C ALA A 336 20.09 5.38 -9.89
N PHE A 337 20.36 4.20 -9.36
CA PHE A 337 21.66 3.58 -9.50
C PHE A 337 21.86 3.34 -11.01
N VAL A 338 22.27 4.34 -11.73
CA VAL A 338 23.01 4.11 -12.96
C VAL A 338 24.39 3.66 -12.44
N ILE A 339 24.57 2.37 -12.28
CA ILE A 339 25.89 1.80 -12.36
C ILE A 339 26.25 2.06 -13.82
N ASP A 340 26.93 3.17 -14.06
CA ASP A 340 27.62 3.41 -15.30
C ASP A 340 28.75 2.37 -15.31
N PHE A 341 28.44 1.20 -15.86
CA PHE A 341 29.47 0.25 -16.23
C PHE A 341 30.21 0.88 -17.40
N ASP A 342 31.15 1.75 -17.07
CA ASP A 342 32.20 2.10 -18.01
C ASP A 342 32.95 0.78 -18.29
N ASP A 343 32.59 0.13 -19.41
CA ASP A 343 33.16 -1.12 -19.89
C ASP A 343 34.70 -1.11 -19.90
N THR A 344 35.31 0.08 -19.78
CA THR A 344 36.76 0.27 -19.72
C THR A 344 37.35 -0.01 -18.32
N LYS A 345 36.55 -0.05 -17.25
CA LYS A 345 37.05 -0.21 -15.86
C LYS A 345 36.88 -1.62 -15.28
N PHE A 346 36.04 -2.47 -15.85
CA PHE A 346 35.92 -3.86 -15.50
C PHE A 346 36.45 -4.75 -16.61
N LYS A 347 37.73 -4.96 -16.65
CA LYS A 347 38.29 -6.16 -17.34
C LYS A 347 38.00 -7.35 -16.42
N ILE A 348 36.92 -8.08 -16.73
CA ILE A 348 36.79 -9.46 -16.27
C ILE A 348 37.97 -10.18 -16.86
N SER A 349 38.83 -10.76 -16.02
CA SER A 349 39.96 -11.56 -16.53
C SER A 349 39.39 -12.67 -17.41
N ASP A 350 40.06 -13.00 -18.50
CA ASP A 350 39.63 -14.04 -19.43
C ASP A 350 39.41 -15.40 -18.71
N GLU A 351 40.13 -15.67 -17.62
CA GLU A 351 39.96 -16.84 -16.73
C GLU A 351 38.58 -16.87 -16.05
N TYR A 352 37.98 -15.67 -15.67
CA TYR A 352 36.70 -15.64 -15.03
C TYR A 352 35.54 -15.80 -16.05
N SER A 353 35.74 -15.38 -17.29
CA SER A 353 34.78 -15.56 -18.37
C SER A 353 34.69 -17.00 -18.85
N GLU A 354 35.79 -17.77 -18.80
CA GLU A 354 35.82 -19.20 -19.12
C GLU A 354 35.08 -20.02 -18.03
N SER A 355 35.31 -19.75 -16.74
CA SER A 355 34.65 -20.47 -15.65
C SER A 355 33.13 -20.29 -15.64
N LEU A 356 32.61 -19.14 -16.10
CA LEU A 356 31.16 -18.89 -16.24
C LEU A 356 30.55 -19.59 -17.47
N ARG A 357 31.35 -19.89 -18.49
CA ARG A 357 30.90 -20.65 -19.67
C ARG A 357 30.90 -22.17 -19.44
N GLU A 358 31.73 -22.66 -18.55
CA GLU A 358 31.80 -24.10 -18.19
C GLU A 358 30.76 -24.49 -17.14
N SER A 359 30.13 -23.53 -16.45
CA SER A 359 29.09 -23.76 -15.42
C SER A 359 27.65 -23.70 -15.95
N ASN A 360 27.45 -23.47 -17.24
CA ASN A 360 26.17 -23.56 -17.94
C ASN A 360 26.24 -24.79 -18.89
#